data_beff8479624f0972a2311d84f1f80393
#
_entry.id   beff8479624f0972a2311d84f1f80393
#
_cell.length_a   1.000
_cell.length_b   1.000
_cell.length_c   1.000
_cell.angle_alpha   90.00
_cell.angle_beta   90.00
_cell.angle_gamma   90.00
#
_symmetry.space_group_name_H-M   'P 1'
#
loop_
_entity.id
_entity.type
_entity.pdbx_description
1 polymer ?
#
loop_
_entity_poly.entity_id
_entity_poly.type
_entity_poly.pdbx_seq_one_letter_code
_entity_poly.pdbx_strand_id
1 'polypeptide(L)'
;MVLKENVLDVDTYLMLRGKVKWKPLTKEQAEKALENSLYTVVAYENGKPVGMGRVVGDGAVICYVQDLIVVPEYQGSGIGYRLLQNIKEFVLELKIPG
;
A
#
# COMPACT_ATOMS: atom_id res chain seq x y z
N MET A 1 -4.14 -4.37 -15.82
CA MET A 1 -3.67 -4.08 -14.45
C MET A 1 -4.03 -5.22 -13.51
N VAL A 2 -3.09 -5.62 -12.67
CA VAL A 2 -3.29 -6.70 -11.70
C VAL A 2 -3.03 -6.14 -10.30
N LEU A 3 -3.92 -6.46 -9.35
CA LEU A 3 -3.73 -6.12 -7.94
C LEU A 3 -3.39 -7.40 -7.18
N LYS A 4 -2.36 -7.34 -6.34
CA LYS A 4 -1.98 -8.46 -5.49
C LYS A 4 -1.91 -8.01 -4.04
N GLU A 5 -2.46 -8.83 -3.15
CA GLU A 5 -2.55 -8.49 -1.74
C GLU A 5 -1.45 -9.17 -0.93
N ASN A 6 -0.91 -8.42 0.02
CA ASN A 6 0.04 -8.92 1.02
C ASN A 6 1.33 -9.51 0.44
N VAL A 7 1.79 -8.95 -0.69
CA VAL A 7 3.04 -9.37 -1.33
C VAL A 7 4.07 -8.23 -1.44
N LEU A 8 3.78 -7.09 -0.81
CA LEU A 8 4.69 -5.93 -0.88
C LEU A 8 5.99 -6.24 -0.14
N ASP A 9 7.10 -6.18 -0.86
CA ASP A 9 8.42 -6.38 -0.27
C ASP A 9 9.15 -5.05 -0.05
N VAL A 10 10.25 -5.12 0.67
CA VAL A 10 11.04 -3.94 1.05
C VAL A 10 11.52 -3.16 -0.17
N ASP A 11 12.07 -3.84 -1.16
CA ASP A 11 12.62 -3.16 -2.34
C ASP A 11 11.54 -2.44 -3.12
N THR A 12 10.39 -3.06 -3.31
CA THR A 12 9.25 -2.44 -3.99
C THR A 12 8.73 -1.25 -3.20
N TYR A 13 8.61 -1.40 -1.89
CA TYR A 13 8.14 -0.34 -1.02
C TYR A 13 9.05 0.90 -1.12
N LEU A 14 10.37 0.69 -0.99
CA LEU A 14 11.32 1.80 -1.09
C LEU A 14 11.33 2.43 -2.47
N MET A 15 11.23 1.62 -3.51
CA MET A 15 11.20 2.12 -4.89
C MET A 15 9.96 3.00 -5.13
N LEU A 16 8.79 2.55 -4.72
CA LEU A 16 7.56 3.32 -4.92
C LEU A 16 7.56 4.61 -4.13
N ARG A 17 8.05 4.60 -2.90
CA ARG A 17 8.21 5.82 -2.11
C ARG A 17 9.13 6.81 -2.80
N GLY A 18 10.22 6.33 -3.38
CA GLY A 18 11.17 7.16 -4.11
C GLY A 18 10.57 7.80 -5.36
N LYS A 19 9.69 7.09 -6.04
CA LYS A 19 9.01 7.61 -7.25
C LYS A 19 8.15 8.82 -6.97
N VAL A 20 7.59 8.91 -5.78
CA VAL A 20 6.78 10.07 -5.36
C VAL A 20 7.57 11.04 -4.49
N LYS A 21 8.88 10.82 -4.40
CA LYS A 21 9.82 11.70 -3.70
C LYS A 21 9.50 11.88 -2.21
N TRP A 22 8.98 10.84 -1.59
CA TRP A 22 8.79 10.85 -0.15
C TRP A 22 10.13 10.67 0.55
N LYS A 23 10.20 11.10 1.80
CA LYS A 23 11.42 11.01 2.59
C LYS A 23 11.97 9.58 2.59
N PRO A 24 13.28 9.40 2.31
CA PRO A 24 13.86 8.06 2.30
C PRO A 24 13.80 7.39 3.66
N LEU A 25 13.63 6.08 3.65
CA LEU A 25 13.69 5.24 4.83
C LEU A 25 14.92 4.34 4.73
N THR A 26 15.45 3.92 5.87
CA THR A 26 16.45 2.87 5.87
C THR A 26 15.77 1.55 5.54
N LYS A 27 16.56 0.58 5.08
CA LYS A 27 16.04 -0.75 4.80
C LYS A 27 15.43 -1.38 6.06
N GLU A 28 16.07 -1.17 7.21
CA GLU A 28 15.58 -1.69 8.50
C GLU A 28 14.23 -1.08 8.88
N GLN A 29 14.07 0.21 8.66
CA GLN A 29 12.78 0.88 8.91
C GLN A 29 11.70 0.30 8.04
N ALA A 30 12.00 0.09 6.75
CA ALA A 30 11.03 -0.47 5.81
C ALA A 30 10.65 -1.90 6.19
N GLU A 31 11.62 -2.72 6.57
CA GLU A 31 11.36 -4.09 7.01
C GLU A 31 10.40 -4.13 8.19
N LYS A 32 10.69 -3.31 9.20
CA LYS A 32 9.85 -3.26 10.40
C LYS A 32 8.46 -2.72 10.09
N ALA A 33 8.37 -1.72 9.24
CA ALA A 33 7.09 -1.14 8.84
C ALA A 33 6.21 -2.19 8.15
N LEU A 34 6.77 -2.97 7.23
CA LEU A 34 6.01 -3.99 6.52
C LEU A 34 5.61 -5.14 7.44
N GLU A 35 6.47 -5.55 8.36
CA GLU A 35 6.15 -6.59 9.34
C GLU A 35 4.95 -6.21 10.22
N ASN A 36 4.79 -4.93 10.50
CA ASN A 36 3.73 -4.42 11.35
C ASN A 36 2.54 -3.88 10.59
N SER A 37 2.45 -4.14 9.31
CA SER A 37 1.30 -3.74 8.49
C SER A 37 0.18 -4.76 8.63
N LEU A 38 -1.06 -4.27 8.70
CA LEU A 38 -2.23 -5.14 8.71
C LEU A 38 -2.52 -5.67 7.31
N TYR A 39 -2.26 -4.86 6.30
CA TYR A 39 -2.64 -5.18 4.93
C TYR A 39 -1.82 -4.34 3.97
N THR A 40 -1.43 -4.95 2.87
CA THR A 40 -0.81 -4.23 1.76
C THR A 40 -1.44 -4.72 0.46
N VAL A 41 -1.46 -3.83 -0.54
CA VAL A 41 -1.90 -4.17 -1.88
C VAL A 41 -1.00 -3.47 -2.88
N VAL A 42 -0.62 -4.17 -3.94
CA VAL A 42 0.27 -3.62 -4.97
C VAL A 42 -0.42 -3.74 -6.31
N ALA A 43 -0.37 -2.66 -7.11
CA ALA A 43 -0.88 -2.66 -8.48
C ALA A 43 0.29 -2.86 -9.44
N TYR A 44 0.11 -3.75 -10.40
CA TYR A 44 1.11 -4.05 -11.43
C TYR A 44 0.56 -3.74 -12.81
N GLU A 45 1.40 -3.11 -13.64
CA GLU A 45 1.14 -2.93 -15.07
C GLU A 45 2.29 -3.59 -15.83
N ASN A 46 1.97 -4.54 -16.70
CA ASN A 46 2.96 -5.29 -17.46
C ASN A 46 4.06 -5.88 -16.57
N GLY A 47 3.66 -6.38 -15.39
CA GLY A 47 4.58 -6.99 -14.44
C GLY A 47 5.38 -6.03 -13.59
N LYS A 48 5.19 -4.73 -13.75
CA LYS A 48 5.90 -3.71 -12.98
C LYS A 48 5.01 -3.13 -11.89
N PRO A 49 5.50 -3.00 -10.65
CA PRO A 49 4.71 -2.34 -9.61
C PRO A 49 4.60 -0.85 -9.91
N VAL A 50 3.37 -0.34 -9.96
CA VAL A 50 3.07 1.05 -10.31
C VAL A 50 2.28 1.78 -9.22
N GLY A 51 1.87 1.06 -8.17
CA GLY A 51 1.16 1.67 -7.06
C GLY A 51 1.02 0.71 -5.90
N MET A 52 0.69 1.25 -4.74
CA MET A 52 0.50 0.43 -3.55
C MET A 52 -0.41 1.12 -2.55
N GLY A 53 -0.99 0.32 -1.66
CA GLY A 53 -1.66 0.80 -0.47
C GLY A 53 -1.20 0.01 0.74
N ARG A 54 -1.17 0.66 1.90
CA ARG A 54 -0.74 0.02 3.15
C ARG A 54 -1.63 0.49 4.29
N VAL A 55 -2.11 -0.46 5.08
CA VAL A 55 -2.96 -0.21 6.23
C VAL A 55 -2.22 -0.62 7.49
N VAL A 56 -2.24 0.24 8.51
CA VAL A 56 -1.63 -0.03 9.81
C VAL A 56 -2.67 0.18 10.91
N GLY A 57 -2.41 -0.37 12.10
CA GLY A 57 -3.30 -0.22 13.24
C GLY A 57 -3.30 -1.48 14.08
N ASP A 58 -4.24 -1.56 15.03
CA ASP A 58 -4.36 -2.75 15.88
C ASP A 58 -5.30 -3.81 15.28
N GLY A 59 -6.05 -3.45 14.25
CA GLY A 59 -6.95 -4.38 13.59
C GLY A 59 -8.24 -4.69 14.35
N ALA A 60 -8.46 -4.04 15.47
CA ALA A 60 -9.63 -4.30 16.32
C ALA A 60 -10.47 -3.05 16.54
N VAL A 61 -9.82 -1.94 16.82
CA VAL A 61 -10.49 -0.66 17.12
C VAL A 61 -10.02 0.43 16.13
N ILE A 62 -8.76 0.40 15.74
CA ILE A 62 -8.13 1.43 14.93
C ILE A 62 -7.43 0.84 13.71
N CYS A 63 -7.61 1.46 12.56
CA CYS A 63 -6.74 1.24 11.42
C CYS A 63 -6.62 2.52 10.61
N TYR A 64 -5.47 2.70 9.95
CA TYR A 64 -5.19 3.86 9.10
C TYR A 64 -4.69 3.41 7.75
N VAL A 65 -5.09 4.13 6.71
CA VAL A 65 -4.44 4.04 5.40
C VAL A 65 -3.20 4.89 5.50
N GLN A 66 -2.06 4.26 5.77
CA GLN A 66 -0.81 4.98 6.01
C GLN A 66 -0.15 5.43 4.71
N ASP A 67 -0.15 4.58 3.71
CA ASP A 67 0.47 4.88 2.42
C ASP A 67 -0.52 4.57 1.31
N LEU A 68 -0.64 5.47 0.34
CA LEU A 68 -1.37 5.23 -0.89
C LEU A 68 -0.56 5.94 -1.98
N ILE A 69 0.12 5.16 -2.81
CA ILE A 69 1.05 5.66 -3.80
C ILE A 69 0.65 5.19 -5.19
N VAL A 70 0.67 6.11 -6.15
CA VAL A 70 0.63 5.77 -7.59
C VAL A 70 1.78 6.51 -8.22
N VAL A 71 2.63 5.81 -8.97
CA VAL A 71 3.77 6.47 -9.62
C VAL A 71 3.27 7.53 -10.60
N PRO A 72 4.02 8.64 -10.76
CA PRO A 72 3.53 9.79 -11.54
C PRO A 72 3.03 9.45 -12.95
N GLU A 73 3.69 8.52 -13.65
CA GLU A 73 3.33 8.15 -15.02
C GLU A 73 1.95 7.51 -15.11
N TYR A 74 1.43 6.99 -14.00
CA TYR A 74 0.15 6.28 -13.97
C TYR A 74 -0.93 7.01 -13.17
N GLN A 75 -0.64 8.21 -12.68
CA GLN A 75 -1.64 8.99 -11.97
C GLN A 75 -2.74 9.44 -12.94
N GLY A 76 -3.97 9.48 -12.44
CA GLY A 76 -5.11 9.82 -13.28
C GLY A 76 -5.68 8.66 -14.08
N SER A 77 -5.16 7.45 -13.91
CA SER A 77 -5.61 6.27 -14.65
C SER A 77 -6.63 5.40 -13.88
N GLY A 78 -6.99 5.80 -12.66
CA GLY A 78 -7.92 5.04 -11.84
C GLY A 78 -7.27 3.99 -10.95
N ILE A 79 -5.95 3.86 -10.96
CA ILE A 79 -5.22 2.89 -10.13
C ILE A 79 -5.42 3.18 -8.65
N GLY A 80 -5.28 4.45 -8.25
CA GLY A 80 -5.49 4.85 -6.85
C GLY A 80 -6.86 4.46 -6.34
N TYR A 81 -7.89 4.65 -7.17
CA TYR A 81 -9.25 4.26 -6.84
C TYR A 81 -9.36 2.75 -6.61
N ARG A 82 -8.75 1.95 -7.51
CA ARG A 82 -8.77 0.50 -7.41
C ARG A 82 -8.06 0.00 -6.15
N LEU A 83 -6.90 0.61 -5.83
CA LEU A 83 -6.19 0.30 -4.59
C LEU A 83 -7.04 0.61 -3.37
N LEU A 84 -7.69 1.76 -3.39
CA LEU A 84 -8.54 2.18 -2.27
C LEU A 84 -9.76 1.27 -2.10
N GLN A 85 -10.32 0.75 -3.18
CA GLN A 85 -11.41 -0.22 -3.11
C GLN A 85 -11.00 -1.50 -2.39
N ASN A 86 -9.81 -2.02 -2.70
CA ASN A 86 -9.29 -3.20 -2.01
C ASN A 86 -9.07 -2.92 -0.51
N ILE A 87 -8.54 -1.75 -0.20
CA ILE A 87 -8.34 -1.33 1.20
C ILE A 87 -9.68 -1.26 1.92
N LYS A 88 -10.68 -0.67 1.27
CA LYS A 88 -12.01 -0.54 1.86
C LYS A 88 -12.63 -1.91 2.17
N GLU A 89 -12.51 -2.85 1.26
CA GLU A 89 -13.01 -4.20 1.49
C GLU A 89 -12.32 -4.87 2.67
N PHE A 90 -11.00 -4.72 2.77
CA PHE A 90 -10.24 -5.25 3.91
C PHE A 90 -10.73 -4.64 5.23
N VAL A 91 -10.86 -3.32 5.28
CA VAL A 91 -11.28 -2.60 6.49
C VAL A 91 -12.68 -3.03 6.91
N LEU A 92 -13.60 -3.19 5.97
CA LEU A 92 -14.95 -3.63 6.28
C LEU A 92 -14.99 -5.04 6.88
N GLU A 93 -14.09 -5.92 6.44
CA GLU A 93 -14.00 -7.27 6.99
C GLU A 93 -13.50 -7.30 8.43
N LEU A 94 -12.75 -6.28 8.85
CA LEU A 94 -12.26 -6.17 10.22
C LEU A 94 -13.39 -5.87 11.21
N LYS A 95 -14.51 -5.32 10.74
CA LYS A 95 -15.65 -4.93 11.58
C LYS A 95 -15.27 -4.00 12.72
N ILE A 96 -14.38 -3.06 12.44
CA ILE A 96 -13.97 -2.05 13.41
C ILE A 96 -15.14 -1.11 13.69
N PRO A 97 -15.44 -0.84 14.98
CA PRO A 97 -16.53 0.08 15.31
C PRO A 97 -16.21 1.47 14.79
N GLY A 98 -17.17 2.04 14.08
CA GLY A 98 -17.01 3.30 13.40
C GLY A 98 -16.79 4.52 14.22
#